data_059890d09524fb2e894d113d46f4b88c
#
_entry.id   059890d09524fb2e894d113d46f4b88c
#
_cell.length_a   1.000
_cell.length_b   1.000
_cell.length_c   1.000
_cell.angle_alpha   90.00
_cell.angle_beta   90.00
_cell.angle_gamma   90.00
#
_symmetry.space_group_name_H-M   'P 1'
#
loop_
_entity.id
_entity.type
_entity.pdbx_description
1 polymer ?
#
loop_
_entity_poly.entity_id
_entity_poly.type
_entity_poly.pdbx_seq_one_letter_code
_entity_poly.pdbx_strand_id
1 'polypeptide(L)'
;MTKNTMTCAALVALLASPFGLLAQERYTIPADPNLKYSTPIAPGVAVPDKIESSIGTLDLSYGYPSAETVEKIYDNLDRSRALQAYLMAIPIVNQAGMRDSLRQFGPDNRTDVLWEGLVDPRSVELTANDNTIYNFIWLDTKKGPLVVEVPPGVLGGVNDFWYRWVADVGITGEDQGKGGKYLVLPPEYKGEVPSGYVVLRPNTYGNWLFFRAFVVDGSTKPGVESVKKHLKIYHHSEAANPPAMKFANASGVPATFVAPGDYQFWEMLNQVIQEEPAIGSDPTMLGLFASIGIIKGQPFAPDERMKKILADAANIGAVTARTIAFKVRSPEAYFYPKSTWRLPFFGGYKFETSPGVTNMDGYIFYYYFATGITPAMEMKMVGKGSQYPWSVQDSNGNPFDGGNTYKMRIPPNVPVKDFWSVIVYDNQTRSMIQTNQKAPSVTSQEKDLRKNADGSVDVFFGPKAPEGYEKNWVQTLPGKGWFMILRLYGPLEPWFDKTWRPGEIELVK
;
A
#
# COMPACT_ATOMS: atom_id res chain seq x y z
N MET A 1 -10.46 4.62 -80.97
CA MET A 1 -9.91 3.83 -79.84
C MET A 1 -9.82 4.78 -78.68
N THR A 2 -10.87 4.88 -77.93
CA THR A 2 -11.02 5.83 -76.79
C THR A 2 -10.81 5.09 -75.47
N LYS A 3 -9.87 5.51 -74.70
CA LYS A 3 -9.61 5.00 -73.33
C LYS A 3 -10.51 5.77 -72.37
N ASN A 4 -11.44 5.09 -71.72
CA ASN A 4 -12.17 5.57 -70.56
C ASN A 4 -11.33 5.38 -69.30
N THR A 5 -11.01 6.49 -68.65
CA THR A 5 -10.49 6.53 -67.29
C THR A 5 -11.63 6.70 -66.29
N MET A 6 -11.90 5.67 -65.54
CA MET A 6 -12.85 5.69 -64.44
C MET A 6 -12.16 6.27 -63.18
N THR A 7 -12.59 7.44 -62.71
CA THR A 7 -12.16 8.08 -61.50
C THR A 7 -13.03 7.55 -60.34
N CYS A 8 -12.47 6.71 -59.46
CA CYS A 8 -13.13 6.36 -58.20
C CYS A 8 -12.98 7.50 -57.19
N ALA A 9 -14.08 8.17 -56.90
CA ALA A 9 -14.19 9.07 -55.79
C ALA A 9 -14.46 8.27 -54.50
N ALA A 10 -13.48 8.18 -53.61
CA ALA A 10 -13.66 7.59 -52.31
C ALA A 10 -14.36 8.63 -51.38
N LEU A 11 -15.60 8.35 -51.02
CA LEU A 11 -16.35 9.09 -50.01
C LEU A 11 -15.81 8.70 -48.63
N VAL A 12 -15.00 9.58 -48.01
CA VAL A 12 -14.61 9.44 -46.60
C VAL A 12 -15.77 10.00 -45.76
N ALA A 13 -16.57 9.12 -45.19
CA ALA A 13 -17.56 9.47 -44.18
C ALA A 13 -16.83 9.76 -42.85
N LEU A 14 -16.69 11.03 -42.51
CA LEU A 14 -16.33 11.47 -41.17
C LEU A 14 -17.48 11.10 -40.23
N LEU A 15 -17.29 10.04 -39.42
CA LEU A 15 -18.10 9.79 -38.23
C LEU A 15 -17.78 10.86 -37.20
N ALA A 16 -18.60 11.87 -37.12
CA ALA A 16 -18.57 12.86 -36.04
C ALA A 16 -18.96 12.15 -34.73
N SER A 17 -17.98 11.97 -33.86
CA SER A 17 -18.20 11.54 -32.47
C SER A 17 -19.05 12.60 -31.75
N PRO A 18 -20.05 12.20 -30.92
CA PRO A 18 -20.91 13.16 -30.22
C PRO A 18 -20.30 13.65 -28.91
N PHE A 19 -19.00 13.74 -28.80
CA PHE A 19 -18.32 14.52 -27.79
C PHE A 19 -18.04 15.89 -28.37
N GLY A 20 -19.04 16.77 -28.26
CA GLY A 20 -18.80 18.20 -28.40
C GLY A 20 -17.77 18.58 -27.34
N LEU A 21 -16.47 18.59 -27.71
CA LEU A 21 -15.53 19.48 -27.06
C LEU A 21 -16.22 20.83 -27.06
N LEU A 22 -16.59 21.31 -25.87
CA LEU A 22 -16.87 22.73 -25.65
C LEU A 22 -15.57 23.44 -26.03
N ALA A 23 -15.46 23.80 -27.31
CA ALA A 23 -14.46 24.73 -27.77
C ALA A 23 -14.85 26.04 -27.12
N GLN A 24 -14.35 26.29 -25.92
CA GLN A 24 -14.40 27.60 -25.30
C GLN A 24 -13.83 28.55 -26.36
N GLU A 25 -14.64 29.49 -26.87
CA GLU A 25 -14.16 30.48 -27.84
C GLU A 25 -12.87 31.06 -27.28
N ARG A 26 -11.76 30.84 -28.01
CA ARG A 26 -10.44 31.24 -27.54
C ARG A 26 -10.46 32.76 -27.45
N TYR A 27 -10.48 33.26 -26.21
CA TYR A 27 -10.48 34.68 -25.95
C TYR A 27 -9.23 35.34 -26.54
N THR A 28 -9.43 36.34 -27.36
CA THR A 28 -8.37 37.12 -28.02
C THR A 28 -8.62 38.59 -27.78
N ILE A 29 -7.56 39.37 -27.67
CA ILE A 29 -7.63 40.82 -27.62
C ILE A 29 -7.00 41.36 -28.90
N PRO A 30 -7.75 42.09 -29.77
CA PRO A 30 -7.21 42.67 -31.00
C PRO A 30 -6.20 43.78 -30.65
N ALA A 31 -5.27 44.05 -31.58
CA ALA A 31 -4.42 45.22 -31.44
C ALA A 31 -5.25 46.50 -31.46
N ASP A 32 -4.94 47.43 -30.56
CA ASP A 32 -5.57 48.76 -30.59
C ASP A 32 -4.90 49.64 -31.66
N PRO A 33 -5.61 50.02 -32.72
CA PRO A 33 -5.04 50.80 -33.81
C PRO A 33 -4.61 52.21 -33.39
N ASN A 34 -5.07 52.70 -32.24
CA ASN A 34 -4.73 54.03 -31.71
C ASN A 34 -3.41 54.01 -30.90
N LEU A 35 -2.87 52.83 -30.62
CA LEU A 35 -1.65 52.68 -29.83
C LEU A 35 -0.45 52.34 -30.72
N LYS A 36 0.60 53.19 -30.66
CA LYS A 36 1.83 53.00 -31.43
C LYS A 36 2.53 51.64 -31.21
N TYR A 37 2.45 51.13 -30.02
CA TYR A 37 3.08 49.86 -29.63
C TYR A 37 1.97 48.87 -29.21
N SER A 38 1.12 48.49 -30.13
CA SER A 38 0.04 47.53 -29.92
C SER A 38 0.26 46.29 -30.79
N THR A 39 -0.01 45.13 -30.25
CA THR A 39 -0.03 43.83 -30.95
C THR A 39 -1.24 43.03 -30.50
N PRO A 40 -1.83 42.20 -31.36
CA PRO A 40 -2.89 41.29 -30.93
C PRO A 40 -2.42 40.34 -29.86
N ILE A 41 -3.23 40.10 -28.82
CA ILE A 41 -2.96 39.09 -27.80
C ILE A 41 -3.48 37.75 -28.33
N ALA A 42 -2.56 36.78 -28.39
CA ALA A 42 -2.87 35.45 -28.90
C ALA A 42 -3.91 34.73 -28.03
N PRO A 43 -4.67 33.78 -28.60
CA PRO A 43 -5.67 33.02 -27.86
C PRO A 43 -5.08 32.27 -26.64
N GLY A 44 -5.71 32.39 -25.47
CA GLY A 44 -5.33 31.73 -24.25
C GLY A 44 -4.24 32.44 -23.42
N VAL A 45 -3.74 33.62 -23.88
CA VAL A 45 -2.82 34.46 -23.10
C VAL A 45 -3.60 35.31 -22.09
N ALA A 46 -4.75 35.84 -22.49
CA ALA A 46 -5.66 36.56 -21.61
C ALA A 46 -6.87 35.68 -21.27
N VAL A 47 -7.55 36.02 -20.20
CA VAL A 47 -8.81 35.38 -19.78
C VAL A 47 -9.96 36.40 -19.93
N PRO A 48 -11.19 35.95 -20.28
CA PRO A 48 -12.36 36.83 -20.31
C PRO A 48 -12.75 37.26 -18.89
N ASP A 49 -13.47 38.37 -18.78
CA ASP A 49 -13.97 38.90 -17.51
C ASP A 49 -15.01 37.97 -16.85
N LYS A 50 -15.55 37.01 -17.59
CA LYS A 50 -16.51 36.01 -17.08
C LYS A 50 -16.16 34.61 -17.58
N ILE A 51 -16.02 33.67 -16.66
CA ILE A 51 -15.67 32.25 -16.95
C ILE A 51 -16.68 31.35 -16.26
N GLU A 52 -17.37 30.50 -17.04
CA GLU A 52 -18.18 29.42 -16.48
C GLU A 52 -17.29 28.19 -16.19
N SER A 53 -17.34 27.66 -14.96
CA SER A 53 -16.53 26.55 -14.52
C SER A 53 -17.33 25.53 -13.72
N SER A 54 -16.70 24.37 -13.39
CA SER A 54 -17.32 23.36 -12.54
C SER A 54 -17.60 23.82 -11.10
N ILE A 55 -16.95 24.90 -10.66
CA ILE A 55 -17.16 25.52 -9.34
C ILE A 55 -18.04 26.78 -9.42
N GLY A 56 -18.70 26.99 -10.55
CA GLY A 56 -19.60 28.12 -10.84
C GLY A 56 -18.92 29.20 -11.67
N THR A 57 -19.63 30.33 -11.80
CA THR A 57 -19.15 31.51 -12.52
C THR A 57 -18.00 32.18 -11.75
N LEU A 58 -16.96 32.53 -12.49
CA LEU A 58 -15.80 33.30 -12.03
C LEU A 58 -15.79 34.63 -12.72
N ASP A 59 -15.92 35.71 -11.95
CA ASP A 59 -15.98 37.07 -12.45
C ASP A 59 -14.68 37.83 -12.20
N LEU A 60 -14.18 38.48 -13.24
CA LEU A 60 -13.00 39.34 -13.21
C LEU A 60 -13.36 40.76 -13.69
N SER A 61 -12.58 41.72 -13.35
CA SER A 61 -12.65 43.08 -13.89
C SER A 61 -11.26 43.50 -14.34
N TYR A 62 -11.07 43.70 -15.63
CA TYR A 62 -9.75 44.03 -16.20
C TYR A 62 -8.67 43.00 -15.83
N GLY A 63 -9.04 41.71 -15.81
CA GLY A 63 -8.16 40.63 -15.41
C GLY A 63 -7.96 40.45 -13.88
N TYR A 64 -8.66 41.25 -13.05
CA TYR A 64 -8.58 41.17 -11.58
C TYR A 64 -9.81 40.42 -11.02
N PRO A 65 -9.65 39.37 -10.22
CA PRO A 65 -10.74 38.55 -9.72
C PRO A 65 -11.63 39.35 -8.73
N SER A 66 -12.94 39.18 -8.81
CA SER A 66 -13.89 39.70 -7.81
C SER A 66 -13.67 39.03 -6.44
N ALA A 67 -14.13 39.65 -5.37
CA ALA A 67 -14.03 39.09 -4.02
C ALA A 67 -14.69 37.71 -3.91
N GLU A 68 -15.85 37.52 -4.53
CA GLU A 68 -16.55 36.23 -4.57
C GLU A 68 -15.72 35.16 -5.33
N THR A 69 -15.11 35.55 -6.46
CA THR A 69 -14.23 34.67 -7.22
C THR A 69 -13.01 34.25 -6.40
N VAL A 70 -12.40 35.18 -5.65
CA VAL A 70 -11.27 34.90 -4.76
C VAL A 70 -11.66 33.85 -3.74
N GLU A 71 -12.78 33.97 -3.06
CA GLU A 71 -13.25 33.00 -2.07
C GLU A 71 -13.48 31.62 -2.70
N LYS A 72 -14.20 31.54 -3.83
CA LYS A 72 -14.44 30.28 -4.56
C LYS A 72 -13.15 29.57 -4.97
N ILE A 73 -12.19 30.33 -5.49
CA ILE A 73 -10.91 29.79 -5.97
C ILE A 73 -10.07 29.28 -4.81
N TYR A 74 -9.94 30.03 -3.70
CA TYR A 74 -9.19 29.56 -2.54
C TYR A 74 -9.85 28.36 -1.85
N ASP A 75 -11.17 28.33 -1.76
CA ASP A 75 -11.88 27.15 -1.25
C ASP A 75 -11.60 25.89 -2.08
N ASN A 76 -11.67 26.01 -3.40
CA ASN A 76 -11.38 24.91 -4.31
C ASN A 76 -9.90 24.47 -4.24
N LEU A 77 -8.99 25.44 -4.15
CA LEU A 77 -7.55 25.17 -4.03
C LEU A 77 -7.22 24.42 -2.74
N ASP A 78 -7.76 24.88 -1.59
CA ASP A 78 -7.50 24.24 -0.30
C ASP A 78 -8.09 22.83 -0.22
N ARG A 79 -9.30 22.60 -0.77
CA ARG A 79 -9.89 21.25 -0.90
C ARG A 79 -9.04 20.33 -1.77
N SER A 80 -8.56 20.82 -2.90
CA SER A 80 -7.73 20.05 -3.82
C SER A 80 -6.39 19.66 -3.16
N ARG A 81 -5.76 20.61 -2.46
CA ARG A 81 -4.51 20.36 -1.72
C ARG A 81 -4.70 19.39 -0.57
N ALA A 82 -5.78 19.55 0.20
CA ALA A 82 -6.10 18.64 1.29
C ALA A 82 -6.34 17.22 0.79
N LEU A 83 -7.08 17.03 -0.31
CA LEU A 83 -7.29 15.71 -0.91
C LEU A 83 -5.96 15.07 -1.35
N GLN A 84 -5.10 15.81 -2.06
CA GLN A 84 -3.80 15.30 -2.49
C GLN A 84 -2.88 15.00 -1.28
N ALA A 85 -2.88 15.88 -0.27
CA ALA A 85 -2.13 15.65 0.97
C ALA A 85 -2.57 14.36 1.68
N TYR A 86 -3.89 14.10 1.76
CA TYR A 86 -4.42 12.85 2.33
C TYR A 86 -3.88 11.63 1.59
N LEU A 87 -4.01 11.62 0.27
CA LEU A 87 -3.60 10.47 -0.54
C LEU A 87 -2.09 10.20 -0.46
N MET A 88 -1.28 11.25 -0.46
CA MET A 88 0.17 11.14 -0.33
C MET A 88 0.62 10.72 1.07
N ALA A 89 -0.16 11.04 2.10
CA ALA A 89 0.18 10.74 3.48
C ALA A 89 -0.29 9.34 3.96
N ILE A 90 -1.06 8.59 3.15
CA ILE A 90 -1.57 7.26 3.54
C ILE A 90 -0.47 6.35 4.13
N PRO A 91 0.69 6.14 3.49
CA PRO A 91 1.73 5.27 4.07
C PRO A 91 2.30 5.83 5.38
N ILE A 92 2.48 7.15 5.47
CA ILE A 92 3.02 7.81 6.66
C ILE A 92 2.09 7.58 7.85
N VAL A 93 0.79 7.83 7.67
CA VAL A 93 -0.20 7.71 8.74
C VAL A 93 -0.48 6.24 9.08
N ASN A 94 -0.49 5.33 8.09
CA ASN A 94 -0.58 3.90 8.35
C ASN A 94 0.59 3.42 9.21
N GLN A 95 1.80 3.87 8.92
CA GLN A 95 2.97 3.50 9.71
C GLN A 95 2.96 4.13 11.10
N ALA A 96 2.41 5.33 11.25
CA ALA A 96 2.18 5.94 12.56
C ALA A 96 1.20 5.10 13.41
N GLY A 97 0.09 4.64 12.82
CA GLY A 97 -0.85 3.73 13.49
C GLY A 97 -0.19 2.41 13.92
N MET A 98 0.65 1.83 13.07
CA MET A 98 1.47 0.66 13.39
C MET A 98 2.38 0.94 14.59
N ARG A 99 3.18 2.01 14.54
CA ARG A 99 4.09 2.43 15.62
C ARG A 99 3.36 2.60 16.93
N ASP A 100 2.26 3.33 16.95
CA ASP A 100 1.51 3.65 18.15
C ASP A 100 0.91 2.39 18.80
N SER A 101 0.50 1.41 17.96
CA SER A 101 0.08 0.10 18.43
C SER A 101 1.24 -0.73 19.01
N LEU A 102 2.41 -0.74 18.36
CA LEU A 102 3.59 -1.43 18.89
C LEU A 102 4.02 -0.88 20.26
N ARG A 103 3.93 0.44 20.46
CA ARG A 103 4.26 1.10 21.72
C ARG A 103 3.37 0.68 22.90
N GLN A 104 2.16 0.17 22.63
CA GLN A 104 1.29 -0.39 23.68
C GLN A 104 1.88 -1.67 24.29
N PHE A 105 2.69 -2.39 23.54
CA PHE A 105 3.35 -3.62 24.01
C PHE A 105 4.66 -3.35 24.75
N GLY A 106 5.30 -2.19 24.51
CA GLY A 106 6.51 -1.78 25.20
C GLY A 106 7.32 -0.72 24.46
N PRO A 107 8.50 -0.34 25.02
CA PRO A 107 9.30 0.76 24.50
C PRO A 107 9.98 0.42 23.18
N ASP A 108 10.15 1.45 22.34
CA ASP A 108 10.94 1.41 21.11
C ASP A 108 12.36 0.85 21.37
N ASN A 109 12.98 0.24 20.37
CA ASN A 109 14.33 -0.33 20.42
C ASN A 109 14.52 -1.48 21.41
N ARG A 110 13.50 -1.87 22.17
CA ARG A 110 13.61 -2.87 23.24
C ARG A 110 12.55 -3.96 23.15
N THR A 111 11.47 -3.74 22.40
CA THR A 111 10.33 -4.64 22.37
C THR A 111 10.20 -5.25 20.99
N ASP A 112 10.26 -6.57 20.91
CA ASP A 112 9.76 -7.35 19.78
C ASP A 112 8.31 -7.74 20.07
N VAL A 113 7.40 -7.27 19.26
CA VAL A 113 6.00 -7.70 19.27
C VAL A 113 5.89 -8.87 18.31
N LEU A 114 5.75 -10.07 18.86
CA LEU A 114 5.74 -11.30 18.08
C LEU A 114 4.47 -12.12 18.30
N TRP A 115 4.05 -12.83 17.28
CA TRP A 115 2.87 -13.71 17.32
C TRP A 115 3.31 -15.16 17.43
N GLU A 116 3.61 -15.61 18.65
CA GLU A 116 4.10 -16.98 18.93
C GLU A 116 3.12 -18.07 18.49
N GLY A 117 1.81 -17.82 18.57
CA GLY A 117 0.73 -18.71 18.14
C GLY A 117 0.13 -18.31 16.78
N LEU A 118 0.89 -17.59 15.96
CA LEU A 118 0.48 -16.95 14.69
C LEU A 118 -0.52 -15.81 14.88
N VAL A 119 -0.65 -14.98 13.85
CA VAL A 119 -1.62 -13.89 13.80
C VAL A 119 -3.02 -14.46 13.65
N ASP A 120 -4.00 -13.90 14.35
CA ASP A 120 -5.41 -14.21 14.17
C ASP A 120 -6.22 -12.91 13.95
N PRO A 121 -7.51 -12.98 13.58
CA PRO A 121 -8.30 -11.80 13.24
C PRO A 121 -8.48 -10.75 14.35
N ARG A 122 -8.09 -11.04 15.60
CA ARG A 122 -8.07 -10.05 16.70
C ARG A 122 -6.96 -9.00 16.53
N SER A 123 -5.93 -9.32 15.77
CA SER A 123 -4.96 -8.34 15.30
C SER A 123 -5.49 -7.68 14.03
N VAL A 124 -6.03 -6.46 14.16
CA VAL A 124 -6.50 -5.66 13.02
C VAL A 124 -5.29 -5.04 12.35
N GLU A 125 -4.68 -5.81 11.43
CA GLU A 125 -3.46 -5.48 10.69
C GLU A 125 -3.71 -5.61 9.19
N LEU A 126 -3.22 -4.65 8.39
CA LEU A 126 -3.41 -4.64 6.94
C LEU A 126 -2.82 -5.90 6.30
N THR A 127 -3.68 -6.71 5.71
CA THR A 127 -3.35 -7.92 4.94
C THR A 127 -2.33 -8.84 5.59
N ALA A 128 -2.37 -8.99 6.92
CA ALA A 128 -1.52 -9.91 7.68
C ALA A 128 -1.67 -11.36 7.20
N ASN A 129 -0.72 -12.23 7.54
CA ASN A 129 -0.84 -13.67 7.29
C ASN A 129 -0.78 -14.46 8.60
N ASP A 130 -1.42 -15.61 8.60
CA ASP A 130 -1.52 -16.55 9.70
C ASP A 130 -0.68 -17.83 9.52
N ASN A 131 0.30 -17.81 8.62
CA ASN A 131 1.10 -18.99 8.27
C ASN A 131 2.57 -18.88 8.66
N THR A 132 3.02 -17.71 9.14
CA THR A 132 4.40 -17.45 9.57
C THR A 132 4.41 -16.64 10.86
N ILE A 133 5.50 -16.73 11.63
CA ILE A 133 5.67 -16.06 12.91
C ILE A 133 6.10 -14.62 12.63
N TYR A 134 5.22 -13.64 12.81
CA TYR A 134 5.54 -12.23 12.67
C TYR A 134 6.29 -11.69 13.87
N ASN A 135 7.24 -10.79 13.58
CA ASN A 135 8.03 -10.02 14.53
C ASN A 135 8.08 -8.58 14.04
N PHE A 136 7.55 -7.66 14.84
CA PHE A 136 7.45 -6.24 14.52
C PHE A 136 8.12 -5.40 15.59
N ILE A 137 9.10 -4.63 15.20
CA ILE A 137 9.88 -3.80 16.10
C ILE A 137 9.97 -2.37 15.58
N TRP A 138 9.67 -1.41 16.45
CA TRP A 138 9.91 -0.01 16.14
C TRP A 138 11.34 0.37 16.54
N LEU A 139 12.09 0.89 15.57
CA LEU A 139 13.44 1.40 15.73
C LEU A 139 13.37 2.94 15.75
N ASP A 140 13.92 3.57 16.77
CA ASP A 140 14.07 5.03 16.88
C ASP A 140 15.55 5.37 17.08
N THR A 141 16.14 6.03 16.07
CA THR A 141 17.56 6.41 16.04
C THR A 141 17.84 7.81 16.58
N LYS A 142 16.87 8.53 17.14
CA LYS A 142 17.05 9.90 17.68
C LYS A 142 18.18 10.03 18.69
N LYS A 143 18.45 8.96 19.45
CA LYS A 143 19.52 8.94 20.48
C LYS A 143 20.87 8.44 19.95
N GLY A 144 20.97 8.12 18.65
CA GLY A 144 22.21 7.66 18.02
C GLY A 144 22.06 6.32 17.29
N PRO A 145 23.16 5.80 16.74
CA PRO A 145 23.17 4.55 15.98
C PRO A 145 22.65 3.36 16.77
N LEU A 146 21.84 2.52 16.12
CA LEU A 146 21.31 1.28 16.67
C LEU A 146 21.99 0.08 16.02
N VAL A 147 22.39 -0.91 16.84
CA VAL A 147 22.78 -2.24 16.38
C VAL A 147 21.54 -3.14 16.43
N VAL A 148 21.32 -3.86 15.34
CA VAL A 148 20.33 -4.92 15.24
C VAL A 148 21.05 -6.23 14.92
N GLU A 149 21.05 -7.18 15.86
CA GLU A 149 21.51 -8.55 15.63
C GLU A 149 20.32 -9.37 15.12
N VAL A 150 20.32 -9.67 13.82
CA VAL A 150 19.21 -10.38 13.14
C VAL A 150 19.36 -11.89 13.36
N PRO A 151 18.27 -12.60 13.75
CA PRO A 151 18.30 -14.05 13.90
C PRO A 151 18.56 -14.78 12.58
N PRO A 152 19.19 -15.97 12.60
CA PRO A 152 19.33 -16.80 11.40
C PRO A 152 17.97 -17.34 10.93
N GLY A 153 17.85 -17.57 9.62
CA GLY A 153 16.69 -18.22 9.00
C GLY A 153 15.44 -17.39 8.90
N VAL A 154 15.48 -16.09 9.20
CA VAL A 154 14.33 -15.19 9.06
C VAL A 154 14.25 -14.57 7.68
N LEU A 155 13.10 -13.98 7.33
CA LEU A 155 12.86 -13.25 6.09
C LEU A 155 12.11 -11.95 6.40
N GLY A 156 12.69 -10.81 6.05
CA GLY A 156 12.05 -9.52 6.30
C GLY A 156 12.87 -8.33 5.81
N GLY A 157 12.62 -7.18 6.38
CA GLY A 157 13.28 -5.94 5.97
C GLY A 157 13.14 -4.81 6.98
N VAL A 158 13.75 -3.70 6.63
CA VAL A 158 13.63 -2.41 7.31
C VAL A 158 13.01 -1.43 6.33
N ASN A 159 11.92 -0.80 6.73
CA ASN A 159 11.35 0.35 6.04
C ASN A 159 11.51 1.61 6.88
N ASP A 160 11.75 2.74 6.23
CA ASP A 160 11.73 4.04 6.90
C ASP A 160 10.30 4.50 7.22
N PHE A 161 10.11 5.66 7.85
CA PHE A 161 8.78 6.12 8.26
C PHE A 161 7.84 6.45 7.09
N TRP A 162 8.34 6.53 5.87
CA TRP A 162 7.56 6.72 4.64
C TRP A 162 7.27 5.39 3.92
N TYR A 163 7.46 4.23 4.60
CA TYR A 163 7.45 2.88 4.02
C TYR A 163 8.43 2.69 2.86
N ARG A 164 9.45 3.52 2.70
CA ARG A 164 10.48 3.29 1.69
C ARG A 164 11.38 2.15 2.15
N TRP A 165 11.70 1.28 1.22
CA TRP A 165 12.64 0.19 1.48
C TRP A 165 14.03 0.74 1.84
N VAL A 166 14.59 0.28 2.94
CA VAL A 166 15.96 0.58 3.41
C VAL A 166 16.87 -0.60 3.17
N ALA A 167 16.47 -1.79 3.61
CA ALA A 167 17.23 -3.02 3.40
C ALA A 167 16.35 -4.27 3.63
N ASP A 168 16.74 -5.37 3.01
CA ASP A 168 16.26 -6.69 3.42
C ASP A 168 17.12 -7.22 4.57
N VAL A 169 16.53 -8.07 5.42
CA VAL A 169 17.22 -8.84 6.47
C VAL A 169 16.89 -10.32 6.35
N GLY A 170 17.81 -11.18 6.77
CA GLY A 170 17.64 -12.64 6.70
C GLY A 170 17.87 -13.18 5.28
N ILE A 171 17.04 -14.11 4.83
CA ILE A 171 17.25 -14.94 3.61
C ILE A 171 17.51 -14.09 2.34
N THR A 172 16.89 -12.93 2.21
CA THR A 172 17.08 -12.01 1.08
C THR A 172 18.02 -10.84 1.41
N GLY A 173 18.44 -10.70 2.67
CA GLY A 173 19.35 -9.68 3.14
C GLY A 173 20.82 -10.00 2.85
N GLU A 174 21.70 -9.06 3.17
CA GLU A 174 23.16 -9.23 3.03
C GLU A 174 23.70 -10.37 3.90
N ASP A 175 23.04 -10.69 5.01
CA ASP A 175 23.35 -11.82 5.88
C ASP A 175 22.99 -13.20 5.29
N GLN A 176 22.25 -13.24 4.18
CA GLN A 176 21.86 -14.45 3.44
C GLN A 176 21.24 -15.54 4.32
N GLY A 177 20.48 -15.12 5.34
CA GLY A 177 19.84 -16.01 6.30
C GLY A 177 20.77 -16.65 7.33
N LYS A 178 22.01 -16.23 7.41
CA LYS A 178 22.97 -16.74 8.43
C LYS A 178 22.83 -16.01 9.76
N GLY A 179 22.06 -14.93 9.77
CA GLY A 179 22.05 -13.92 10.82
C GLY A 179 23.20 -12.93 10.66
N GLY A 180 23.02 -11.71 11.11
CA GLY A 180 24.01 -10.65 10.93
C GLY A 180 23.81 -9.48 11.87
N LYS A 181 24.83 -8.62 11.91
CA LYS A 181 24.78 -7.36 12.69
C LYS A 181 24.60 -6.20 11.74
N TYR A 182 23.49 -5.51 11.89
CA TYR A 182 23.15 -4.31 11.14
C TYR A 182 23.34 -3.08 12.03
N LEU A 183 23.90 -2.00 11.45
CA LEU A 183 24.04 -0.72 12.12
C LEU A 183 23.13 0.30 11.45
N VAL A 184 22.04 0.66 12.11
CA VAL A 184 21.08 1.66 11.64
C VAL A 184 21.53 3.03 12.11
N LEU A 185 21.93 3.88 11.18
CA LEU A 185 22.42 5.22 11.47
C LEU A 185 21.27 6.23 11.49
N PRO A 186 21.30 7.25 12.39
CA PRO A 186 20.36 8.36 12.27
C PRO A 186 20.56 9.12 10.95
N PRO A 187 19.53 9.83 10.46
CA PRO A 187 19.69 10.75 9.35
C PRO A 187 20.85 11.72 9.56
N GLU A 188 21.61 12.00 8.48
CA GLU A 188 22.76 12.92 8.48
C GLU A 188 23.89 12.55 9.47
N TYR A 189 23.98 11.30 9.90
CA TYR A 189 25.04 10.86 10.81
C TYR A 189 26.45 11.12 10.22
N LYS A 190 27.27 11.86 10.97
CA LYS A 190 28.65 12.26 10.58
C LYS A 190 29.73 11.62 11.45
N GLY A 191 29.31 10.78 12.42
CA GLY A 191 30.26 10.09 13.30
C GLY A 191 31.00 8.97 12.59
N GLU A 192 31.96 8.37 13.29
CA GLU A 192 32.69 7.21 12.81
C GLU A 192 31.75 6.01 12.65
N VAL A 193 31.95 5.27 11.54
CA VAL A 193 31.20 4.05 11.24
C VAL A 193 32.12 2.85 11.48
N PRO A 194 31.91 2.07 12.54
CA PRO A 194 32.78 0.96 12.85
C PRO A 194 32.63 -0.17 11.82
N SER A 195 33.69 -0.94 11.63
CA SER A 195 33.68 -2.14 10.78
C SER A 195 32.90 -3.28 11.41
N GLY A 196 32.52 -4.28 10.61
CA GLY A 196 31.84 -5.50 11.07
C GLY A 196 30.32 -5.42 11.12
N TYR A 197 29.72 -4.40 10.53
CA TYR A 197 28.28 -4.23 10.42
C TYR A 197 27.85 -4.05 8.95
N VAL A 198 26.65 -4.53 8.65
CA VAL A 198 25.89 -4.05 7.48
C VAL A 198 25.31 -2.69 7.84
N VAL A 199 25.70 -1.64 7.12
CA VAL A 199 25.37 -0.25 7.49
C VAL A 199 24.10 0.20 6.76
N LEU A 200 23.06 0.58 7.52
CA LEU A 200 21.82 1.13 7.01
C LEU A 200 21.75 2.64 7.24
N ARG A 201 21.33 3.36 6.20
CA ARG A 201 21.22 4.83 6.21
C ARG A 201 19.81 5.29 5.82
N PRO A 202 18.81 5.07 6.68
CA PRO A 202 17.47 5.61 6.44
C PRO A 202 17.48 7.15 6.52
N ASN A 203 16.46 7.76 5.92
CA ASN A 203 16.28 9.21 5.94
C ASN A 203 15.35 9.69 7.07
N THR A 204 14.89 8.76 7.94
CA THR A 204 14.01 9.04 9.07
C THR A 204 14.61 8.50 10.36
N TYR A 205 14.26 9.11 11.51
CA TYR A 205 14.64 8.58 12.82
C TYR A 205 13.89 7.32 13.14
N GLY A 206 12.56 7.31 12.89
CA GLY A 206 11.71 6.16 13.07
C GLY A 206 11.81 5.20 11.89
N ASN A 207 11.98 3.91 12.19
CA ASN A 207 12.06 2.85 11.17
C ASN A 207 11.32 1.61 11.68
N TRP A 208 10.72 0.88 10.77
CA TRP A 208 10.07 -0.36 11.09
C TRP A 208 10.92 -1.54 10.65
N LEU A 209 11.41 -2.32 11.61
CA LEU A 209 11.99 -3.64 11.39
C LEU A 209 10.86 -4.66 11.47
N PHE A 210 10.65 -5.38 10.38
CA PHE A 210 9.68 -6.46 10.31
C PHE A 210 10.33 -7.70 9.69
N PHE A 211 10.09 -8.83 10.30
CA PHE A 211 10.50 -10.09 9.71
C PHE A 211 9.58 -11.23 10.17
N ARG A 212 9.69 -12.33 9.45
CA ARG A 212 8.99 -13.57 9.77
C ARG A 212 10.00 -14.70 10.05
N ALA A 213 9.75 -15.46 11.10
CA ALA A 213 10.31 -16.78 11.27
C ALA A 213 9.32 -17.82 10.75
N PHE A 214 9.79 -19.06 10.54
CA PHE A 214 8.99 -20.10 9.89
C PHE A 214 8.48 -21.13 10.89
N VAL A 215 7.34 -21.71 10.54
CA VAL A 215 6.78 -22.89 11.21
C VAL A 215 7.57 -24.12 10.74
N VAL A 216 8.03 -24.94 11.66
CA VAL A 216 8.81 -26.15 11.38
C VAL A 216 8.00 -27.35 11.84
N ASP A 217 7.70 -28.28 10.95
CA ASP A 217 6.90 -29.49 11.22
C ASP A 217 5.58 -29.22 11.96
N GLY A 218 4.92 -28.11 11.58
CA GLY A 218 3.66 -27.67 12.19
C GLY A 218 3.80 -26.98 13.56
N SER A 219 5.04 -26.75 14.04
CA SER A 219 5.31 -26.07 15.30
C SER A 219 5.93 -24.69 15.10
N THR A 220 5.43 -23.69 15.82
CA THR A 220 6.03 -22.34 15.87
C THR A 220 7.22 -22.27 16.84
N LYS A 221 7.32 -23.23 17.77
CA LYS A 221 8.29 -23.21 18.88
C LYS A 221 9.74 -23.03 18.43
N PRO A 222 10.26 -23.80 17.43
CA PRO A 222 11.67 -23.64 17.01
C PRO A 222 11.98 -22.23 16.49
N GLY A 223 11.07 -21.66 15.69
CA GLY A 223 11.21 -20.30 15.16
C GLY A 223 11.18 -19.24 16.26
N VAL A 224 10.25 -19.34 17.19
CA VAL A 224 10.13 -18.44 18.34
C VAL A 224 11.36 -18.49 19.24
N GLU A 225 11.84 -19.70 19.57
CA GLU A 225 13.05 -19.89 20.39
C GLU A 225 14.30 -19.31 19.71
N SER A 226 14.44 -19.52 18.40
CA SER A 226 15.52 -18.94 17.62
C SER A 226 15.50 -17.41 17.67
N VAL A 227 14.33 -16.79 17.48
CA VAL A 227 14.19 -15.34 17.58
C VAL A 227 14.56 -14.85 18.96
N LYS A 228 13.96 -15.39 20.02
CA LYS A 228 14.24 -14.99 21.41
C LYS A 228 15.70 -15.13 21.80
N LYS A 229 16.40 -16.11 21.24
CA LYS A 229 17.82 -16.36 21.53
C LYS A 229 18.76 -15.39 20.83
N HIS A 230 18.46 -15.01 19.57
CA HIS A 230 19.43 -14.34 18.71
C HIS A 230 19.11 -12.87 18.43
N LEU A 231 17.84 -12.44 18.52
CA LEU A 231 17.47 -11.05 18.29
C LEU A 231 17.99 -10.17 19.44
N LYS A 232 18.79 -9.17 19.09
CA LYS A 232 19.19 -8.11 20.02
C LYS A 232 19.12 -6.75 19.32
N ILE A 233 18.66 -5.74 20.05
CA ILE A 233 18.64 -4.36 19.58
C ILE A 233 19.14 -3.48 20.72
N TYR A 234 20.14 -2.65 20.43
CA TYR A 234 20.75 -1.79 21.40
C TYR A 234 21.45 -0.60 20.73
N HIS A 235 21.63 0.50 21.45
CA HIS A 235 22.45 1.59 20.96
C HIS A 235 23.92 1.13 20.82
N HIS A 236 24.61 1.56 19.77
CA HIS A 236 26.00 1.19 19.56
C HIS A 236 26.89 1.50 20.77
N SER A 237 26.59 2.57 21.51
CA SER A 237 27.27 2.90 22.76
C SER A 237 27.09 1.86 23.88
N GLU A 238 26.09 0.99 23.78
CA GLU A 238 25.80 -0.08 24.74
C GLU A 238 26.38 -1.45 24.30
N ALA A 239 27.18 -1.49 23.23
CA ALA A 239 27.65 -2.75 22.62
C ALA A 239 28.49 -3.61 23.59
N ALA A 240 29.16 -3.01 24.58
CA ALA A 240 29.92 -3.73 25.60
C ALA A 240 29.03 -4.52 26.58
N ASN A 241 27.82 -4.05 26.84
CA ASN A 241 26.83 -4.69 27.70
C ASN A 241 25.41 -4.44 27.18
N PRO A 242 24.99 -5.12 26.11
CA PRO A 242 23.68 -4.93 25.51
C PRO A 242 22.56 -5.25 26.52
N PRO A 243 21.58 -4.37 26.68
CA PRO A 243 20.43 -4.63 27.54
C PRO A 243 19.54 -5.74 26.96
N ALA A 244 18.82 -6.41 27.86
CA ALA A 244 17.89 -7.45 27.46
C ALA A 244 16.74 -6.94 26.60
N MET A 245 16.32 -7.75 25.63
CA MET A 245 15.10 -7.51 24.85
C MET A 245 13.85 -7.91 25.63
N LYS A 246 12.76 -7.22 25.38
CA LYS A 246 11.41 -7.63 25.76
C LYS A 246 10.75 -8.34 24.56
N PHE A 247 10.25 -9.54 24.79
CA PHE A 247 9.47 -10.29 23.81
C PHE A 247 8.00 -10.29 24.24
N ALA A 248 7.17 -9.51 23.54
CA ALA A 248 5.76 -9.38 23.86
C ALA A 248 4.93 -10.26 22.91
N ASN A 249 4.33 -11.32 23.46
CA ASN A 249 3.48 -12.20 22.66
C ASN A 249 2.14 -11.54 22.39
N ALA A 250 1.90 -11.15 21.15
CA ALA A 250 0.65 -10.54 20.67
C ALA A 250 -0.40 -11.56 20.19
N SER A 251 -0.11 -12.88 20.23
CA SER A 251 -1.06 -13.90 19.80
C SER A 251 -2.34 -13.84 20.64
N GLY A 252 -3.47 -13.66 19.98
CA GLY A 252 -4.76 -13.62 20.62
C GLY A 252 -5.06 -12.33 21.40
N VAL A 253 -4.18 -11.36 21.38
CA VAL A 253 -4.40 -10.05 21.99
C VAL A 253 -5.13 -9.14 20.99
N PRO A 254 -6.31 -8.59 21.35
CA PRO A 254 -6.98 -7.59 20.51
C PRO A 254 -6.11 -6.33 20.40
N ALA A 255 -5.74 -5.99 19.17
CA ALA A 255 -4.93 -4.80 18.89
C ALA A 255 -5.25 -4.26 17.49
N THR A 256 -5.20 -2.95 17.31
CA THR A 256 -5.46 -2.28 16.02
C THR A 256 -4.20 -1.57 15.55
N PHE A 257 -3.63 -2.06 14.45
CA PHE A 257 -2.42 -1.52 13.82
C PHE A 257 -2.76 -0.64 12.60
N VAL A 258 -4.04 -0.45 12.30
CA VAL A 258 -4.54 0.36 11.18
C VAL A 258 -4.90 1.74 11.70
N ALA A 259 -4.39 2.77 11.03
CA ALA A 259 -4.68 4.14 11.38
C ALA A 259 -6.14 4.54 11.07
N PRO A 260 -6.72 5.50 11.81
CA PRO A 260 -8.01 6.08 11.48
C PRO A 260 -7.96 6.84 10.15
N GLY A 261 -9.07 6.83 9.41
CA GLY A 261 -9.19 7.53 8.12
C GLY A 261 -9.97 8.83 8.19
N ASP A 262 -10.38 9.27 9.39
CA ASP A 262 -11.14 10.49 9.66
C ASP A 262 -10.22 11.70 9.97
N TYR A 263 -10.72 12.70 10.68
CA TYR A 263 -9.94 13.91 11.03
C TYR A 263 -8.66 13.60 11.83
N GLN A 264 -8.63 12.53 12.63
CA GLN A 264 -7.45 12.12 13.40
C GLN A 264 -6.24 11.80 12.48
N PHE A 265 -6.50 11.45 11.21
CA PHE A 265 -5.47 11.27 10.21
C PHE A 265 -4.51 12.48 10.11
N TRP A 266 -5.05 13.71 10.18
CA TRP A 266 -4.27 14.94 10.09
C TRP A 266 -3.42 15.18 11.34
N GLU A 267 -3.97 14.86 12.50
CA GLU A 267 -3.27 14.97 13.79
C GLU A 267 -2.08 14.00 13.82
N MET A 268 -2.28 12.75 13.38
CA MET A 268 -1.22 11.75 13.26
C MET A 268 -0.16 12.18 12.23
N LEU A 269 -0.58 12.67 11.06
CA LEU A 269 0.36 13.21 10.07
C LEU A 269 1.19 14.33 10.65
N ASN A 270 0.56 15.31 11.32
CA ASN A 270 1.28 16.40 11.96
C ASN A 270 2.29 15.89 12.98
N GLN A 271 1.92 14.94 13.84
CA GLN A 271 2.83 14.35 14.81
C GLN A 271 4.09 13.80 14.13
N VAL A 272 3.94 13.03 13.05
CA VAL A 272 5.09 12.48 12.31
C VAL A 272 5.95 13.58 11.70
N ILE A 273 5.34 14.59 11.10
CA ILE A 273 6.07 15.74 10.52
C ILE A 273 6.85 16.51 11.59
N GLN A 274 6.33 16.63 12.81
CA GLN A 274 7.07 17.23 13.92
C GLN A 274 8.24 16.34 14.38
N GLU A 275 8.09 15.05 14.39
CA GLU A 275 9.09 14.10 14.90
C GLU A 275 10.24 13.85 13.92
N GLU A 276 9.96 13.72 12.62
CA GLU A 276 10.92 13.29 11.61
C GLU A 276 11.66 14.47 10.94
N PRO A 277 12.89 14.28 10.44
CA PRO A 277 13.61 15.35 9.74
C PRO A 277 12.98 15.63 8.38
N ALA A 278 13.07 16.88 7.94
CA ALA A 278 12.62 17.24 6.57
C ALA A 278 13.56 16.72 5.49
N ILE A 279 14.80 16.44 5.84
CA ILE A 279 15.80 15.94 4.91
C ILE A 279 15.44 14.56 4.39
N GLY A 280 15.70 14.31 3.11
CA GLY A 280 15.37 13.03 2.47
C GLY A 280 13.88 12.80 2.21
N SER A 281 13.01 13.75 2.58
CA SER A 281 11.62 13.80 2.17
C SER A 281 11.48 14.59 0.87
N ASP A 282 10.44 14.29 0.08
CA ASP A 282 10.11 15.10 -1.09
C ASP A 282 9.68 16.51 -0.64
N PRO A 283 10.42 17.59 -1.04
CA PRO A 283 10.08 18.93 -0.64
C PRO A 283 8.72 19.39 -1.16
N THR A 284 8.26 18.88 -2.32
CA THR A 284 6.94 19.19 -2.86
C THR A 284 5.83 18.58 -2.00
N MET A 285 6.02 17.35 -1.54
CA MET A 285 5.10 16.70 -0.60
C MET A 285 5.03 17.46 0.72
N LEU A 286 6.17 17.86 1.30
CA LEU A 286 6.19 18.68 2.51
C LEU A 286 5.54 20.05 2.29
N GLY A 287 5.75 20.67 1.13
CA GLY A 287 5.08 21.92 0.71
C GLY A 287 3.56 21.75 0.61
N LEU A 288 3.10 20.59 0.13
CA LEU A 288 1.68 20.27 0.09
C LEU A 288 1.10 20.18 1.51
N PHE A 289 1.77 19.51 2.45
CA PHE A 289 1.36 19.46 3.85
C PHE A 289 1.39 20.85 4.51
N ALA A 290 2.42 21.64 4.23
CA ALA A 290 2.53 23.01 4.70
C ALA A 290 1.36 23.90 4.23
N SER A 291 0.89 23.69 2.99
CA SER A 291 -0.23 24.47 2.41
C SER A 291 -1.57 24.25 3.12
N ILE A 292 -1.71 23.18 3.90
CA ILE A 292 -2.89 22.91 4.74
C ILE A 292 -2.63 23.13 6.24
N GLY A 293 -1.50 23.77 6.58
CA GLY A 293 -1.16 24.15 7.95
C GLY A 293 -0.31 23.13 8.72
N ILE A 294 0.15 22.03 8.11
CA ILE A 294 1.05 21.05 8.73
C ILE A 294 2.49 21.43 8.40
N ILE A 295 3.12 22.22 9.29
CA ILE A 295 4.46 22.79 9.08
C ILE A 295 5.36 22.34 10.23
N LYS A 296 6.54 21.78 9.88
CA LYS A 296 7.52 21.37 10.91
C LYS A 296 7.95 22.56 11.78
N GLY A 297 7.93 22.36 13.09
CA GLY A 297 8.28 23.37 14.09
C GLY A 297 7.17 24.37 14.38
N GLN A 298 5.98 24.21 13.81
CA GLN A 298 4.83 25.07 14.08
C GLN A 298 3.64 24.27 14.64
N PRO A 299 2.80 24.87 15.48
CA PRO A 299 1.57 24.24 15.94
C PRO A 299 0.58 24.01 14.78
N PHE A 300 -0.04 22.83 14.73
CA PHE A 300 -1.15 22.57 13.83
C PHE A 300 -2.44 23.10 14.43
N ALA A 301 -2.85 24.29 14.03
CA ALA A 301 -4.00 25.01 14.57
C ALA A 301 -4.88 25.60 13.43
N PRO A 302 -5.51 24.73 12.61
CA PRO A 302 -6.38 25.19 11.53
C PRO A 302 -7.60 25.94 12.09
N ASP A 303 -8.02 27.01 11.41
CA ASP A 303 -9.25 27.71 11.71
C ASP A 303 -10.50 26.85 11.40
N GLU A 304 -11.68 27.32 11.76
CA GLU A 304 -12.93 26.56 11.60
C GLU A 304 -13.26 26.27 10.12
N ARG A 305 -12.87 27.15 9.21
CA ARG A 305 -13.02 26.92 7.76
C ARG A 305 -12.11 25.77 7.31
N MET A 306 -10.84 25.82 7.65
CA MET A 306 -9.86 24.78 7.29
C MET A 306 -10.18 23.45 7.97
N LYS A 307 -10.64 23.42 9.22
CA LYS A 307 -11.10 22.18 9.87
C LYS A 307 -12.19 21.48 9.08
N LYS A 308 -13.18 22.22 8.56
CA LYS A 308 -14.25 21.67 7.72
C LYS A 308 -13.70 21.11 6.41
N ILE A 309 -12.78 21.84 5.78
CA ILE A 309 -12.11 21.38 4.55
C ILE A 309 -11.33 20.08 4.81
N LEU A 310 -10.58 20.02 5.90
CA LEU A 310 -9.78 18.84 6.27
C LEU A 310 -10.66 17.63 6.62
N ALA A 311 -11.77 17.83 7.33
CA ALA A 311 -12.72 16.76 7.63
C ALA A 311 -13.38 16.21 6.35
N ASP A 312 -13.80 17.08 5.44
CA ASP A 312 -14.35 16.70 4.15
C ASP A 312 -13.31 15.97 3.27
N ALA A 313 -12.08 16.51 3.22
CA ALA A 313 -10.97 15.91 2.48
C ALA A 313 -10.58 14.53 3.03
N ALA A 314 -10.66 14.29 4.34
CA ALA A 314 -10.42 12.96 4.92
C ALA A 314 -11.49 11.96 4.45
N ASN A 315 -12.77 12.35 4.47
CA ASN A 315 -13.86 11.50 3.99
C ASN A 315 -13.72 11.18 2.49
N ILE A 316 -13.51 12.21 1.67
CA ILE A 316 -13.34 12.04 0.21
C ILE A 316 -12.06 11.25 -0.07
N GLY A 317 -10.97 11.54 0.62
CA GLY A 317 -9.67 10.86 0.48
C GLY A 317 -9.76 9.37 0.81
N ALA A 318 -10.44 9.01 1.90
CA ALA A 318 -10.66 7.62 2.28
C ALA A 318 -11.47 6.86 1.22
N VAL A 319 -12.53 7.47 0.66
CA VAL A 319 -13.33 6.88 -0.42
C VAL A 319 -12.54 6.84 -1.73
N THR A 320 -11.72 7.85 -2.02
CA THR A 320 -10.86 7.88 -3.22
C THR A 320 -9.84 6.74 -3.19
N ALA A 321 -9.11 6.58 -2.08
CA ALA A 321 -8.15 5.49 -1.92
C ALA A 321 -8.84 4.12 -2.05
N ARG A 322 -10.02 3.96 -1.44
CA ARG A 322 -10.85 2.76 -1.59
C ARG A 322 -11.26 2.51 -3.04
N THR A 323 -11.63 3.57 -3.76
CA THR A 323 -12.01 3.46 -5.18
C THR A 323 -10.83 3.03 -6.05
N ILE A 324 -9.66 3.65 -5.87
CA ILE A 324 -8.43 3.26 -6.57
C ILE A 324 -8.11 1.80 -6.28
N ALA A 325 -8.25 1.36 -5.04
CA ALA A 325 -7.91 0.02 -4.60
C ALA A 325 -8.90 -1.05 -5.11
N PHE A 326 -10.21 -0.83 -4.96
CA PHE A 326 -11.23 -1.84 -5.33
C PHE A 326 -11.69 -1.78 -6.79
N LYS A 327 -11.54 -0.64 -7.44
CA LYS A 327 -11.94 -0.42 -8.85
C LYS A 327 -10.78 0.16 -9.66
N VAL A 328 -9.61 -0.46 -9.52
CA VAL A 328 -8.39 -0.02 -10.20
C VAL A 328 -8.63 0.07 -11.71
N ARG A 329 -8.26 1.22 -12.27
CA ARG A 329 -8.42 1.52 -13.70
C ARG A 329 -7.17 1.23 -14.52
N SER A 330 -6.01 1.05 -13.85
CA SER A 330 -4.73 0.73 -14.50
C SER A 330 -4.73 -0.71 -15.01
N PRO A 331 -4.57 -0.99 -16.31
CA PRO A 331 -4.54 -2.35 -16.86
C PRO A 331 -3.38 -3.18 -16.31
N GLU A 332 -2.27 -2.55 -15.92
CA GLU A 332 -1.06 -3.22 -15.40
C GLU A 332 -1.30 -3.88 -14.04
N ALA A 333 -2.34 -3.46 -13.31
CA ALA A 333 -2.73 -4.10 -12.07
C ALA A 333 -3.27 -5.52 -12.27
N TYR A 334 -3.74 -5.88 -13.47
CA TYR A 334 -4.30 -7.19 -13.78
C TYR A 334 -3.22 -8.14 -14.29
N PHE A 335 -2.98 -9.22 -13.56
CA PHE A 335 -1.87 -10.14 -13.85
C PHE A 335 -2.10 -10.99 -15.10
N TYR A 336 -3.35 -11.36 -15.36
CA TYR A 336 -3.75 -12.13 -16.55
C TYR A 336 -4.77 -11.36 -17.40
N PRO A 337 -4.72 -11.46 -18.73
CA PRO A 337 -5.76 -10.91 -19.58
C PRO A 337 -7.15 -11.48 -19.24
N LYS A 338 -8.16 -10.62 -19.19
CA LYS A 338 -9.57 -10.99 -18.92
C LYS A 338 -9.74 -11.78 -17.61
N SER A 339 -9.03 -11.39 -16.57
CA SER A 339 -9.03 -12.02 -15.26
C SER A 339 -9.37 -11.02 -14.18
N THR A 340 -9.84 -11.50 -13.03
CA THR A 340 -10.04 -10.69 -11.82
C THR A 340 -8.81 -10.65 -10.92
N TRP A 341 -7.79 -11.46 -11.23
CA TRP A 341 -6.55 -11.52 -10.48
C TRP A 341 -5.69 -10.28 -10.71
N ARG A 342 -5.27 -9.67 -9.62
CA ARG A 342 -4.45 -8.46 -9.60
C ARG A 342 -3.15 -8.71 -8.87
N LEU A 343 -2.11 -7.97 -9.26
CA LEU A 343 -0.87 -7.85 -8.49
C LEU A 343 -0.84 -6.49 -7.78
N PRO A 344 -0.36 -6.45 -6.53
CA PRO A 344 -0.30 -5.21 -5.76
C PRO A 344 0.82 -4.26 -6.21
N PHE A 345 1.77 -4.72 -7.00
CA PHE A 345 3.01 -4.00 -7.33
C PHE A 345 3.07 -3.53 -8.77
N PHE A 346 1.98 -3.00 -9.31
CA PHE A 346 2.07 -2.35 -10.62
C PHE A 346 2.83 -1.03 -10.48
N GLY A 347 3.97 -0.93 -11.20
CA GLY A 347 4.98 0.09 -10.97
C GLY A 347 6.18 -0.38 -10.13
N GLY A 348 6.28 -1.70 -9.84
CA GLY A 348 7.37 -2.32 -9.08
C GLY A 348 7.35 -1.97 -7.59
N TYR A 349 8.35 -2.40 -6.83
CA TYR A 349 8.45 -2.10 -5.39
C TYR A 349 8.74 -0.62 -5.07
N LYS A 350 9.13 0.16 -6.07
CA LYS A 350 9.33 1.61 -5.96
C LYS A 350 8.10 2.41 -6.35
N PHE A 351 7.08 1.76 -6.92
CA PHE A 351 5.87 2.39 -7.48
C PHE A 351 6.21 3.48 -8.50
N GLU A 352 6.90 3.11 -9.59
CA GLU A 352 7.27 4.02 -10.66
C GLU A 352 6.55 3.68 -11.96
N THR A 353 6.07 4.70 -12.69
CA THR A 353 5.61 4.56 -14.09
C THR A 353 6.78 4.53 -15.07
N SER A 354 7.84 5.24 -14.72
CA SER A 354 9.15 5.25 -15.37
C SER A 354 10.18 5.68 -14.34
N PRO A 355 11.48 5.45 -14.55
CA PRO A 355 12.50 5.78 -13.57
C PRO A 355 12.39 7.21 -13.02
N GLY A 356 12.21 7.33 -11.70
CA GLY A 356 12.05 8.59 -10.99
C GLY A 356 10.65 9.23 -11.07
N VAL A 357 9.67 8.58 -11.69
CA VAL A 357 8.29 9.09 -11.81
C VAL A 357 7.33 8.19 -11.04
N THR A 358 6.79 8.71 -9.94
CA THR A 358 5.88 7.95 -9.08
C THR A 358 4.59 7.54 -9.79
N ASN A 359 4.24 6.26 -9.73
CA ASN A 359 2.93 5.75 -10.09
C ASN A 359 1.95 6.01 -8.93
N MET A 360 1.25 7.14 -9.01
CA MET A 360 0.37 7.62 -7.94
C MET A 360 -0.73 6.62 -7.59
N ASP A 361 -1.39 6.04 -8.60
CA ASP A 361 -2.46 5.07 -8.37
C ASP A 361 -1.89 3.76 -7.79
N GLY A 362 -0.72 3.29 -8.25
CA GLY A 362 -0.04 2.11 -7.72
C GLY A 362 0.40 2.28 -6.26
N TYR A 363 0.95 3.44 -5.94
CA TYR A 363 1.35 3.81 -4.59
C TYR A 363 0.16 3.83 -3.62
N ILE A 364 -0.93 4.50 -3.98
CA ILE A 364 -2.15 4.58 -3.17
C ILE A 364 -2.81 3.20 -3.05
N PHE A 365 -2.92 2.46 -4.17
CA PHE A 365 -3.47 1.12 -4.20
C PHE A 365 -2.80 0.20 -3.19
N TYR A 366 -1.46 0.17 -3.21
CA TYR A 366 -0.70 -0.71 -2.32
C TYR A 366 -0.86 -0.32 -0.86
N TYR A 367 -0.54 0.93 -0.51
CA TYR A 367 -0.55 1.36 0.89
C TYR A 367 -1.95 1.52 1.50
N TYR A 368 -3.00 1.50 0.68
CA TYR A 368 -4.36 1.36 1.17
C TYR A 368 -4.63 -0.04 1.72
N PHE A 369 -4.08 -1.09 1.08
CA PHE A 369 -4.32 -2.48 1.45
C PHE A 369 -3.26 -3.08 2.36
N ALA A 370 -2.01 -2.67 2.23
CA ALA A 370 -0.87 -3.39 2.79
C ALA A 370 0.15 -2.47 3.46
N THR A 371 1.06 -3.08 4.22
CA THR A 371 2.16 -2.46 4.92
C THR A 371 3.47 -3.11 4.51
N GLY A 372 4.55 -2.32 4.58
CA GLY A 372 5.91 -2.80 4.30
C GLY A 372 6.16 -3.10 2.83
N ILE A 373 7.37 -2.86 2.40
CA ILE A 373 7.81 -3.15 1.04
C ILE A 373 9.25 -3.66 1.06
N THR A 374 9.51 -4.72 0.29
CA THR A 374 10.87 -5.17 -0.04
C THR A 374 10.91 -5.63 -1.50
N PRO A 375 12.08 -5.57 -2.16
CA PRO A 375 12.25 -6.14 -3.49
C PRO A 375 11.82 -7.62 -3.58
N ALA A 376 12.05 -8.40 -2.52
CA ALA A 376 11.71 -9.81 -2.44
C ALA A 376 10.19 -10.11 -2.50
N MET A 377 9.33 -9.08 -2.32
CA MET A 377 7.87 -9.21 -2.44
C MET A 377 7.38 -9.04 -3.88
N GLU A 378 8.18 -8.43 -4.76
CA GLU A 378 7.78 -8.06 -6.12
C GLU A 378 8.68 -8.64 -7.19
N MET A 379 10.02 -8.54 -7.01
CA MET A 379 10.97 -8.97 -8.03
C MET A 379 10.90 -10.46 -8.32
N LYS A 380 11.21 -10.84 -9.55
CA LYS A 380 11.36 -12.24 -9.93
C LYS A 380 12.55 -12.87 -9.20
N MET A 381 12.28 -13.62 -8.15
CA MET A 381 13.26 -14.38 -7.38
C MET A 381 12.83 -15.84 -7.30
N VAL A 382 13.22 -16.66 -8.28
CA VAL A 382 12.79 -18.07 -8.36
C VAL A 382 13.23 -18.84 -7.12
N GLY A 383 12.26 -19.45 -6.43
CA GLY A 383 12.47 -20.24 -5.20
C GLY A 383 12.78 -19.41 -3.95
N LYS A 384 12.63 -18.08 -4.00
CA LYS A 384 12.83 -17.17 -2.86
C LYS A 384 11.71 -16.13 -2.80
N GLY A 385 11.54 -15.50 -1.62
CA GLY A 385 10.53 -14.46 -1.43
C GLY A 385 9.10 -14.99 -1.49
N SER A 386 8.17 -14.12 -1.87
CA SER A 386 6.74 -14.45 -1.94
C SER A 386 6.05 -13.66 -3.05
N GLN A 387 4.96 -14.21 -3.59
CA GLN A 387 4.10 -13.52 -4.55
C GLN A 387 2.67 -13.49 -4.04
N TYR A 388 1.91 -12.45 -4.42
CA TYR A 388 0.63 -12.08 -3.79
C TYR A 388 -0.44 -11.72 -4.81
N PRO A 389 -0.92 -12.65 -5.67
CA PRO A 389 -2.10 -12.37 -6.46
C PRO A 389 -3.33 -12.27 -5.56
N TRP A 390 -4.12 -11.23 -5.76
CA TRP A 390 -5.36 -11.06 -5.03
C TRP A 390 -6.57 -10.82 -5.93
N SER A 391 -7.76 -11.09 -5.38
CA SER A 391 -9.03 -10.77 -6.05
C SER A 391 -10.00 -10.14 -5.06
N VAL A 392 -10.76 -9.16 -5.56
CA VAL A 392 -11.78 -8.40 -4.82
C VAL A 392 -13.17 -8.61 -5.40
N GLN A 393 -13.31 -9.45 -6.43
CA GLN A 393 -14.55 -9.67 -7.18
C GLN A 393 -14.58 -11.06 -7.81
N ASP A 394 -15.79 -11.57 -8.06
CA ASP A 394 -16.00 -12.85 -8.73
C ASP A 394 -15.65 -12.82 -10.23
N SER A 395 -15.71 -13.97 -10.88
CA SER A 395 -15.43 -14.14 -12.33
C SER A 395 -16.34 -13.29 -13.24
N ASN A 396 -17.48 -12.82 -12.73
CA ASN A 396 -18.41 -11.94 -13.44
C ASN A 396 -18.15 -10.44 -13.15
N GLY A 397 -17.17 -10.12 -12.30
CA GLY A 397 -16.84 -8.74 -11.91
C GLY A 397 -17.69 -8.17 -10.78
N ASN A 398 -18.49 -9.00 -10.10
CA ASN A 398 -19.27 -8.56 -8.95
C ASN A 398 -18.40 -8.59 -7.67
N PRO A 399 -18.57 -7.63 -6.75
CA PRO A 399 -17.90 -7.68 -5.46
C PRO A 399 -18.35 -8.92 -4.67
N PHE A 400 -17.45 -9.48 -3.87
CA PHE A 400 -17.77 -10.63 -3.05
C PHE A 400 -18.74 -10.25 -1.92
N ASP A 401 -19.85 -10.98 -1.83
CA ASP A 401 -20.85 -10.91 -0.75
C ASP A 401 -20.63 -12.09 0.19
N GLY A 402 -20.38 -11.82 1.47
CA GLY A 402 -20.12 -12.85 2.47
C GLY A 402 -21.34 -13.72 2.83
N GLY A 403 -22.52 -13.38 2.35
CA GLY A 403 -23.73 -14.22 2.46
C GLY A 403 -23.83 -15.33 1.42
N ASN A 404 -23.04 -15.24 0.36
CA ASN A 404 -23.02 -16.20 -0.74
C ASN A 404 -21.86 -17.20 -0.60
N THR A 405 -21.97 -18.34 -1.31
CA THR A 405 -20.91 -19.33 -1.40
C THR A 405 -20.15 -19.15 -2.71
N TYR A 406 -18.83 -19.13 -2.65
CA TYR A 406 -17.95 -19.06 -3.81
C TYR A 406 -16.98 -20.22 -3.79
N LYS A 407 -16.44 -20.53 -4.98
CA LYS A 407 -15.44 -21.57 -5.17
C LYS A 407 -14.30 -21.07 -6.04
N MET A 408 -13.09 -21.44 -5.67
CA MET A 408 -11.87 -21.25 -6.45
C MET A 408 -11.18 -22.59 -6.63
N ARG A 409 -10.77 -22.91 -7.87
CA ARG A 409 -9.92 -24.07 -8.12
C ARG A 409 -8.46 -23.67 -8.17
N ILE A 410 -7.64 -24.31 -7.36
CA ILE A 410 -6.18 -24.27 -7.44
C ILE A 410 -5.73 -25.48 -8.23
N PRO A 411 -5.19 -25.31 -9.48
CA PRO A 411 -4.72 -26.41 -10.31
C PRO A 411 -3.60 -27.20 -9.63
N PRO A 412 -3.34 -28.45 -10.05
CA PRO A 412 -2.22 -29.23 -9.53
C PRO A 412 -0.88 -28.57 -9.85
N ASN A 413 0.19 -29.05 -9.20
CA ASN A 413 1.56 -28.58 -9.40
C ASN A 413 1.72 -27.07 -9.18
N VAL A 414 1.14 -26.57 -8.08
CA VAL A 414 1.31 -25.15 -7.70
C VAL A 414 2.80 -24.81 -7.68
N PRO A 415 3.24 -23.75 -8.40
CA PRO A 415 4.66 -23.45 -8.57
C PRO A 415 5.24 -22.75 -7.34
N VAL A 416 5.40 -23.48 -6.26
CA VAL A 416 6.00 -23.02 -5.00
C VAL A 416 7.05 -24.02 -4.53
N LYS A 417 8.15 -23.50 -4.01
CA LYS A 417 9.17 -24.32 -3.34
C LYS A 417 8.73 -24.73 -1.95
N ASP A 418 8.09 -23.80 -1.23
CA ASP A 418 7.77 -23.99 0.19
C ASP A 418 6.29 -24.38 0.35
N PHE A 419 5.36 -23.42 0.25
CA PHE A 419 3.93 -23.68 0.39
C PHE A 419 3.10 -22.54 -0.24
N TRP A 420 1.78 -22.74 -0.33
CA TRP A 420 0.82 -21.70 -0.69
C TRP A 420 -0.26 -21.57 0.38
N SER A 421 -0.87 -20.39 0.45
CA SER A 421 -2.06 -20.16 1.29
C SER A 421 -3.04 -19.19 0.61
N VAL A 422 -4.32 -19.33 0.98
CA VAL A 422 -5.40 -18.42 0.62
C VAL A 422 -5.92 -17.83 1.91
N ILE A 423 -5.94 -16.51 2.04
CA ILE A 423 -6.41 -15.82 3.23
C ILE A 423 -7.49 -14.82 2.85
N VAL A 424 -8.56 -14.74 3.67
CA VAL A 424 -9.70 -13.85 3.45
C VAL A 424 -9.63 -12.64 4.38
N TYR A 425 -9.95 -11.47 3.83
CA TYR A 425 -9.88 -10.17 4.50
C TYR A 425 -11.21 -9.43 4.40
N ASP A 426 -11.53 -8.65 5.41
CA ASP A 426 -12.70 -7.76 5.47
C ASP A 426 -12.45 -6.51 4.61
N ASN A 427 -13.41 -6.14 3.76
CA ASN A 427 -13.30 -4.95 2.90
C ASN A 427 -13.22 -3.64 3.69
N GLN A 428 -13.76 -3.58 4.91
CA GLN A 428 -13.76 -2.34 5.70
C GLN A 428 -12.41 -2.09 6.37
N THR A 429 -11.89 -3.11 7.04
CA THR A 429 -10.65 -2.99 7.82
C THR A 429 -9.40 -3.34 7.01
N ARG A 430 -9.53 -4.10 5.92
CA ARG A 430 -8.43 -4.71 5.13
C ARG A 430 -7.57 -5.65 5.97
N SER A 431 -8.03 -6.03 7.15
CA SER A 431 -7.44 -7.05 8.02
C SER A 431 -8.14 -8.40 7.83
N MET A 432 -7.58 -9.47 8.37
CA MET A 432 -8.21 -10.79 8.35
C MET A 432 -9.65 -10.73 8.83
N ILE A 433 -10.56 -11.39 8.09
CA ILE A 433 -11.99 -11.36 8.41
C ILE A 433 -12.24 -12.01 9.76
N GLN A 434 -12.96 -11.31 10.65
CA GLN A 434 -13.33 -11.80 11.97
C GLN A 434 -14.57 -12.70 11.87
N THR A 435 -14.39 -13.98 12.12
CA THR A 435 -15.42 -15.03 12.08
C THR A 435 -15.25 -15.97 13.27
N ASN A 436 -15.88 -17.14 13.22
CA ASN A 436 -15.67 -18.21 14.21
C ASN A 436 -14.38 -19.03 13.95
N GLN A 437 -13.68 -18.78 12.84
CA GLN A 437 -12.40 -19.42 12.54
C GLN A 437 -11.25 -18.60 13.13
N LYS A 438 -10.33 -19.27 13.83
CA LYS A 438 -9.10 -18.64 14.32
C LYS A 438 -8.18 -18.23 13.18
N ALA A 439 -8.14 -19.03 12.11
CA ALA A 439 -7.37 -18.81 10.90
C ALA A 439 -8.33 -18.73 9.71
N PRO A 440 -8.62 -17.53 9.16
CA PRO A 440 -9.49 -17.41 7.98
C PRO A 440 -8.73 -17.72 6.70
N SER A 441 -8.12 -18.90 6.65
CA SER A 441 -7.21 -19.34 5.58
C SER A 441 -7.35 -20.82 5.26
N VAL A 442 -6.92 -21.16 4.02
CA VAL A 442 -6.64 -22.52 3.58
C VAL A 442 -5.18 -22.55 3.11
N THR A 443 -4.41 -23.53 3.56
CA THR A 443 -2.98 -23.65 3.23
C THR A 443 -2.61 -25.05 2.77
N SER A 444 -1.62 -25.16 1.89
CA SER A 444 -1.09 -26.46 1.45
C SER A 444 -0.37 -27.23 2.58
N GLN A 445 -0.13 -26.60 3.73
CA GLN A 445 0.46 -27.23 4.93
C GLN A 445 -0.60 -28.00 5.74
N GLU A 446 -1.89 -27.83 5.45
CA GLU A 446 -2.96 -28.60 6.10
C GLU A 446 -2.91 -30.07 5.65
N LYS A 447 -2.72 -30.98 6.60
CA LYS A 447 -2.54 -32.41 6.31
C LYS A 447 -3.77 -33.08 5.70
N ASP A 448 -4.95 -32.63 6.14
CA ASP A 448 -6.25 -33.18 5.73
C ASP A 448 -6.91 -32.38 4.60
N LEU A 449 -6.11 -31.59 3.85
CA LEU A 449 -6.59 -30.84 2.71
C LEU A 449 -7.09 -31.80 1.61
N ARG A 450 -8.41 -31.69 1.27
CA ARG A 450 -9.02 -32.51 0.25
C ARG A 450 -8.53 -32.11 -1.13
N LYS A 451 -8.01 -33.08 -1.89
CA LYS A 451 -7.58 -32.95 -3.29
C LYS A 451 -8.53 -33.69 -4.22
N ASN A 452 -8.75 -33.14 -5.37
CA ASN A 452 -9.46 -33.80 -6.46
C ASN A 452 -8.59 -34.92 -7.08
N ALA A 453 -9.21 -35.79 -7.91
CA ALA A 453 -8.52 -36.90 -8.55
C ALA A 453 -7.34 -36.47 -9.45
N ASP A 454 -7.39 -35.27 -10.02
CA ASP A 454 -6.34 -34.66 -10.83
C ASP A 454 -5.26 -33.94 -9.99
N GLY A 455 -5.36 -33.96 -8.65
CA GLY A 455 -4.45 -33.29 -7.74
C GLY A 455 -4.76 -31.80 -7.53
N SER A 456 -5.77 -31.24 -8.16
CA SER A 456 -6.23 -29.87 -7.89
C SER A 456 -6.92 -29.77 -6.53
N VAL A 457 -7.03 -28.53 -6.01
CA VAL A 457 -7.70 -28.23 -4.76
C VAL A 457 -8.84 -27.24 -5.02
N ASP A 458 -10.05 -27.60 -4.61
CA ASP A 458 -11.18 -26.66 -4.58
C ASP A 458 -11.21 -25.99 -3.22
N VAL A 459 -11.14 -24.64 -3.19
CA VAL A 459 -11.27 -23.81 -1.99
C VAL A 459 -12.62 -23.12 -2.03
N PHE A 460 -13.35 -23.19 -0.92
CA PHE A 460 -14.67 -22.59 -0.77
C PHE A 460 -14.65 -21.39 0.17
N PHE A 461 -15.49 -20.40 -0.12
CA PHE A 461 -15.72 -19.23 0.70
C PHE A 461 -17.22 -19.08 0.90
N GLY A 462 -17.69 -18.95 2.12
CA GLY A 462 -19.12 -18.84 2.39
C GLY A 462 -19.47 -18.96 3.85
N PRO A 463 -20.76 -18.72 4.23
CA PRO A 463 -21.17 -18.76 5.63
C PRO A 463 -21.07 -20.17 6.25
N LYS A 464 -21.12 -21.20 5.43
CA LYS A 464 -21.07 -22.62 5.86
C LYS A 464 -20.14 -23.41 4.95
N ALA A 465 -19.42 -24.37 5.54
CA ALA A 465 -18.62 -25.32 4.78
C ALA A 465 -19.54 -26.25 3.96
N PRO A 466 -19.21 -26.51 2.68
CA PRO A 466 -19.81 -27.64 2.00
C PRO A 466 -19.40 -28.96 2.64
N GLU A 467 -20.28 -29.95 2.64
CA GLU A 467 -20.05 -31.26 3.24
C GLU A 467 -18.77 -31.93 2.70
N GLY A 468 -17.87 -32.33 3.60
CA GLY A 468 -16.60 -32.95 3.28
C GLY A 468 -15.53 -31.98 2.74
N TYR A 469 -15.73 -30.65 2.85
CA TYR A 469 -14.78 -29.62 2.48
C TYR A 469 -14.42 -28.67 3.65
N GLU A 470 -14.62 -29.11 4.89
CA GLU A 470 -14.40 -28.30 6.09
C GLU A 470 -12.96 -27.78 6.19
N LYS A 471 -11.98 -28.52 5.66
CA LYS A 471 -10.56 -28.14 5.60
C LYS A 471 -10.19 -27.29 4.37
N ASN A 472 -11.09 -27.20 3.42
CA ASN A 472 -10.94 -26.44 2.19
C ASN A 472 -11.83 -25.18 2.18
N TRP A 473 -12.29 -24.73 3.34
CA TRP A 473 -13.28 -23.68 3.44
C TRP A 473 -12.83 -22.54 4.35
N VAL A 474 -13.12 -21.32 3.93
CA VAL A 474 -12.98 -20.12 4.75
C VAL A 474 -14.37 -19.52 4.99
N GLN A 475 -14.67 -19.27 6.25
CA GLN A 475 -15.93 -18.65 6.64
C GLN A 475 -15.99 -17.18 6.21
N THR A 476 -17.11 -16.81 5.58
CA THR A 476 -17.51 -15.43 5.34
C THR A 476 -18.83 -15.14 6.05
N LEU A 477 -19.23 -13.88 6.15
CA LEU A 477 -20.40 -13.49 6.94
C LEU A 477 -21.40 -12.68 6.11
N PRO A 478 -22.71 -12.99 6.17
CA PRO A 478 -23.75 -12.14 5.57
C PRO A 478 -23.62 -10.68 6.01
N GLY A 479 -23.82 -9.76 5.08
CA GLY A 479 -23.70 -8.33 5.32
C GLY A 479 -22.27 -7.78 5.35
N LYS A 480 -21.25 -8.63 5.11
CA LYS A 480 -19.85 -8.22 4.96
C LYS A 480 -19.33 -8.51 3.56
N GLY A 481 -18.70 -7.49 2.97
CA GLY A 481 -17.88 -7.66 1.78
C GLY A 481 -16.47 -8.13 2.18
N TRP A 482 -15.83 -8.89 1.30
CA TRP A 482 -14.51 -9.45 1.55
C TRP A 482 -13.65 -9.44 0.28
N PHE A 483 -12.37 -9.68 0.46
CA PHE A 483 -11.42 -9.97 -0.61
C PHE A 483 -10.44 -11.06 -0.15
N MET A 484 -9.66 -11.59 -1.07
CA MET A 484 -8.70 -12.64 -0.73
C MET A 484 -7.36 -12.43 -1.41
N ILE A 485 -6.34 -13.01 -0.78
CA ILE A 485 -4.98 -13.07 -1.33
C ILE A 485 -4.56 -14.54 -1.41
N LEU A 486 -4.14 -14.97 -2.61
CA LEU A 486 -3.37 -16.19 -2.79
C LEU A 486 -1.89 -15.84 -2.57
N ARG A 487 -1.25 -16.52 -1.64
CA ARG A 487 0.15 -16.30 -1.30
C ARG A 487 0.98 -17.50 -1.77
N LEU A 488 2.02 -17.23 -2.55
CA LEU A 488 2.97 -18.23 -3.05
C LEU A 488 4.31 -18.00 -2.38
N TYR A 489 4.79 -18.96 -1.58
CA TYR A 489 6.05 -18.87 -0.87
C TYR A 489 7.15 -19.66 -1.59
N GLY A 490 8.28 -18.99 -1.90
CA GLY A 490 9.30 -19.53 -2.78
C GLY A 490 8.76 -19.79 -4.20
N PRO A 491 8.19 -18.80 -4.90
CA PRO A 491 7.55 -19.01 -6.19
C PRO A 491 8.54 -19.53 -7.24
N LEU A 492 8.09 -20.45 -8.09
CA LEU A 492 8.88 -21.09 -9.13
C LEU A 492 8.56 -20.53 -10.52
N GLU A 493 9.37 -20.90 -11.53
CA GLU A 493 9.30 -20.37 -12.88
C GLU A 493 7.89 -20.37 -13.51
N PRO A 494 7.05 -21.44 -13.38
CA PRO A 494 5.71 -21.46 -13.99
C PRO A 494 4.74 -20.38 -13.48
N TRP A 495 5.02 -19.77 -12.33
CA TRP A 495 4.31 -18.57 -11.88
C TRP A 495 4.72 -17.34 -12.68
N PHE A 496 6.02 -17.12 -12.86
CA PHE A 496 6.56 -15.92 -13.48
C PHE A 496 6.34 -15.89 -15.01
N ASP A 497 6.43 -17.04 -15.68
CA ASP A 497 6.15 -17.17 -17.10
C ASP A 497 4.67 -17.35 -17.41
N LYS A 498 3.81 -17.40 -16.36
CA LYS A 498 2.35 -17.53 -16.46
C LYS A 498 1.84 -18.82 -17.09
N THR A 499 2.66 -19.88 -17.14
CA THR A 499 2.24 -21.21 -17.62
C THR A 499 1.35 -21.92 -16.61
N TRP A 500 1.46 -21.58 -15.31
CA TRP A 500 0.51 -21.97 -14.29
C TRP A 500 -0.38 -20.78 -13.92
N ARG A 501 -1.67 -21.02 -13.72
CA ARG A 501 -2.65 -20.00 -13.38
C ARG A 501 -3.68 -20.53 -12.38
N PRO A 502 -4.03 -19.80 -11.29
CA PRO A 502 -5.15 -20.14 -10.44
C PRO A 502 -6.48 -20.00 -11.21
N GLY A 503 -7.49 -20.76 -10.83
CA GLY A 503 -8.86 -20.56 -11.32
C GLY A 503 -9.42 -19.20 -10.91
N GLU A 504 -10.40 -18.70 -11.64
CA GLU A 504 -11.20 -17.56 -11.20
C GLU A 504 -12.07 -17.96 -10.00
N ILE A 505 -12.55 -16.97 -9.25
CA ILE A 505 -13.44 -17.22 -8.12
C ILE A 505 -14.88 -17.11 -8.61
N GLU A 506 -15.62 -18.19 -8.50
CA GLU A 506 -16.94 -18.35 -9.09
C GLU A 506 -18.01 -18.41 -7.99
N LEU A 507 -19.15 -17.75 -8.21
CA LEU A 507 -20.35 -17.91 -7.39
C LEU A 507 -20.89 -19.33 -7.56
N VAL A 508 -21.07 -20.05 -6.45
CA VAL A 508 -21.73 -21.37 -6.45
C VAL A 508 -23.23 -21.14 -6.46
N LYS A 509 -23.89 -21.68 -7.49
CA LYS A 509 -25.35 -21.57 -7.68
C LYS A 509 -26.10 -22.61 -6.84
#